data_4903c80e6c08e7dc82c9b0225ef1bd89
#
_entry.id   4903c80e6c08e7dc82c9b0225ef1bd89
#
_cell.length_a   1.000
_cell.length_b   1.000
_cell.length_c   1.000
_cell.angle_alpha   90.00
_cell.angle_beta   90.00
_cell.angle_gamma   90.00
#
_symmetry.space_group_name_H-M   'P 1'
#
loop_
_entity.id
_entity.type
_entity.pdbx_description
1 polymer ?
#
loop_
_entity_poly.entity_id
_entity_poly.type
_entity_poly.pdbx_seq_one_letter_code
_entity_poly.pdbx_strand_id
1 'polypeptide(L)'
;MSSPTDLIKKLTALNEIAETLNRTVDMQSALQEALVQLVELMGLETGWIFLRDPSSKNRWAGRGYALAAHHNLPPAMALGRARAWKGGCQCQSLCNRGELVRSYNQVRCSRLSSAGGNRQGLTVHASTPLCSGERVLGILNVAAPNWAAFTQEALALLTNAGSQMGIALDRAQLFDMLQEQRIHEQAALLDLSNQLLSRLDMDDLMSHLVEEVQRLLEADACTLLLPDDDSQYLAFRAASGWQHTDPIADQRRAPANEVSGPGLVMQTQQPLLVRDLQRADPAPWTPDWLRTEGFRGHAAMPLIAEGHSIGALVIDSHHPRQFDEDEVRFFQLLANQAAIAIEKARLHQEALKRQRMMEELSVARQIQLSLLPDTPPIVPGWEFAAFYRAARLVGGDFYDFFELPGKPDQWGVVIADVADKGVPSALYMALCRTVIRTTALSGRSPASALMRANTLILQDSQSDLFLSAVYAKIDTDTGRLIFCNAGHNRPLWLRAGRDKFEELSTKGIVLGVFEGIELEEKRIDVAPGDLLVFYTDGVTEAIDAGEREFGAERLKKIVVSNADASAQQVVEAVVDAVNAFADDAPPFDDLTLMIVKRLATGK
;
A
#
# COMPACT_ATOMS: atom_id res chain seq x y z
N MET A 1 -25.57 -61.36 -38.09
CA MET A 1 -26.00 -60.68 -36.82
C MET A 1 -24.87 -60.81 -35.82
N SER A 2 -24.22 -59.76 -35.51
CA SER A 2 -23.15 -59.74 -34.46
C SER A 2 -23.75 -60.21 -33.14
N SER A 3 -23.02 -61.00 -32.38
CA SER A 3 -23.40 -61.47 -31.06
C SER A 3 -23.53 -60.24 -30.10
N PRO A 4 -24.50 -60.24 -29.15
CA PRO A 4 -24.59 -59.18 -28.14
C PRO A 4 -23.26 -58.92 -27.44
N THR A 5 -22.44 -59.94 -27.28
CA THR A 5 -21.08 -59.86 -26.67
C THR A 5 -20.09 -59.05 -27.53
N ASP A 6 -20.21 -59.10 -28.86
CA ASP A 6 -19.37 -58.34 -29.79
C ASP A 6 -19.72 -56.84 -29.80
N LEU A 7 -21.02 -56.54 -29.67
CA LEU A 7 -21.50 -55.14 -29.56
C LEU A 7 -21.01 -54.48 -28.26
N ILE A 8 -21.06 -55.21 -27.13
CA ILE A 8 -20.58 -54.72 -25.83
C ILE A 8 -19.08 -54.43 -25.90
N LYS A 9 -18.28 -55.33 -26.48
CA LYS A 9 -16.83 -55.11 -26.68
C LYS A 9 -16.53 -53.86 -27.49
N LYS A 10 -17.28 -53.63 -28.58
CA LYS A 10 -17.10 -52.44 -29.42
C LYS A 10 -17.49 -51.15 -28.73
N LEU A 11 -18.53 -51.14 -27.89
CA LEU A 11 -18.96 -50.00 -27.10
C LEU A 11 -17.93 -49.71 -25.96
N THR A 12 -17.40 -50.72 -25.31
CA THR A 12 -16.36 -50.56 -24.29
C THR A 12 -15.10 -49.95 -24.89
N ALA A 13 -14.65 -50.44 -26.04
CA ALA A 13 -13.47 -49.87 -26.70
C ALA A 13 -13.67 -48.43 -27.20
N LEU A 14 -14.90 -48.05 -27.65
CA LEU A 14 -15.19 -46.63 -27.95
C LEU A 14 -15.14 -45.75 -26.72
N ASN A 15 -15.60 -46.24 -25.57
CA ASN A 15 -15.46 -45.52 -24.32
C ASN A 15 -14.01 -45.38 -23.89
N GLU A 16 -13.18 -46.41 -24.06
CA GLU A 16 -11.74 -46.36 -23.78
C GLU A 16 -11.03 -45.31 -24.65
N ILE A 17 -11.39 -45.24 -25.95
CA ILE A 17 -10.90 -44.19 -26.86
C ILE A 17 -11.31 -42.82 -26.37
N ALA A 18 -12.56 -42.64 -25.94
CA ALA A 18 -13.05 -41.37 -25.41
C ALA A 18 -12.36 -40.98 -24.07
N GLU A 19 -12.09 -41.95 -23.19
CA GLU A 19 -11.34 -41.74 -21.96
C GLU A 19 -9.89 -41.35 -22.24
N THR A 20 -9.21 -42.01 -23.15
CA THR A 20 -7.84 -41.70 -23.57
C THR A 20 -7.75 -40.25 -24.06
N LEU A 21 -8.67 -39.82 -24.91
CA LEU A 21 -8.73 -38.46 -25.42
C LEU A 21 -9.04 -37.41 -24.34
N ASN A 22 -9.77 -37.77 -23.28
CA ASN A 22 -10.15 -36.85 -22.19
C ASN A 22 -9.10 -36.75 -21.07
N ARG A 23 -8.21 -37.73 -20.93
CA ARG A 23 -7.21 -37.79 -19.82
C ARG A 23 -5.84 -37.24 -20.19
N THR A 24 -5.50 -37.15 -21.46
CA THR A 24 -4.15 -36.81 -21.94
C THR A 24 -4.02 -35.31 -22.18
N VAL A 25 -2.96 -34.72 -21.63
CA VAL A 25 -2.63 -33.29 -21.78
C VAL A 25 -2.08 -33.00 -23.18
N ASP A 26 -1.41 -33.98 -23.82
CA ASP A 26 -0.90 -33.85 -25.18
C ASP A 26 -1.91 -34.45 -26.18
N MET A 27 -2.65 -33.58 -26.85
CA MET A 27 -3.68 -33.96 -27.83
C MET A 27 -3.11 -34.71 -29.00
N GLN A 28 -1.87 -34.45 -29.43
CA GLN A 28 -1.27 -35.17 -30.56
C GLN A 28 -1.00 -36.62 -30.20
N SER A 29 -0.46 -36.87 -29.02
CA SER A 29 -0.26 -38.24 -28.51
C SER A 29 -1.57 -38.95 -28.27
N ALA A 30 -2.60 -38.27 -27.76
CA ALA A 30 -3.94 -38.84 -27.57
C ALA A 30 -4.62 -39.26 -28.88
N LEU A 31 -4.54 -38.43 -29.93
CA LEU A 31 -5.05 -38.77 -31.25
C LEU A 31 -4.31 -39.92 -31.89
N GLN A 32 -2.99 -40.02 -31.69
CA GLN A 32 -2.16 -41.11 -32.15
C GLN A 32 -2.60 -42.46 -31.51
N GLU A 33 -2.78 -42.47 -30.19
CA GLU A 33 -3.20 -43.64 -29.43
C GLU A 33 -4.65 -44.06 -29.80
N ALA A 34 -5.56 -43.11 -29.83
CA ALA A 34 -6.96 -43.33 -30.24
C ALA A 34 -7.08 -43.88 -31.66
N LEU A 35 -6.24 -43.40 -32.59
CA LEU A 35 -6.19 -43.92 -33.95
C LEU A 35 -5.74 -45.37 -33.98
N VAL A 36 -4.71 -45.75 -33.24
CA VAL A 36 -4.21 -47.14 -33.15
C VAL A 36 -5.31 -48.08 -32.63
N GLN A 37 -5.92 -47.71 -31.49
CA GLN A 37 -7.00 -48.49 -30.89
C GLN A 37 -8.20 -48.66 -31.85
N LEU A 38 -8.57 -47.62 -32.58
CA LEU A 38 -9.67 -47.68 -33.55
C LEU A 38 -9.35 -48.58 -34.73
N VAL A 39 -8.15 -48.47 -35.30
CA VAL A 39 -7.72 -49.29 -36.46
C VAL A 39 -7.71 -50.77 -36.07
N GLU A 40 -7.19 -51.11 -34.89
CA GLU A 40 -7.20 -52.47 -34.34
C GLU A 40 -8.63 -52.98 -34.08
N LEU A 41 -9.51 -52.16 -33.48
CA LEU A 41 -10.90 -52.48 -33.22
C LEU A 41 -11.69 -52.77 -34.48
N MET A 42 -11.36 -52.09 -35.58
CA MET A 42 -11.97 -52.30 -36.90
C MET A 42 -11.38 -53.52 -37.64
N GLY A 43 -10.34 -54.16 -37.11
CA GLY A 43 -9.62 -55.23 -37.77
C GLY A 43 -8.89 -54.76 -39.04
N LEU A 44 -8.46 -53.49 -39.02
CA LEU A 44 -7.73 -52.84 -40.11
C LEU A 44 -6.25 -52.66 -39.72
N GLU A 45 -5.40 -52.31 -40.68
CA GLU A 45 -3.96 -52.15 -40.44
C GLU A 45 -3.50 -50.71 -40.53
N THR A 46 -4.24 -49.85 -41.23
CA THR A 46 -3.74 -48.52 -41.58
C THR A 46 -4.80 -47.43 -41.36
N GLY A 47 -4.38 -46.31 -40.77
CA GLY A 47 -5.21 -45.13 -40.65
C GLY A 47 -4.38 -43.85 -40.55
N TRP A 48 -5.03 -42.70 -40.72
CA TRP A 48 -4.43 -41.38 -40.54
C TRP A 48 -5.50 -40.33 -40.26
N ILE A 49 -5.09 -39.28 -39.51
CA ILE A 49 -5.93 -38.15 -39.13
C ILE A 49 -5.36 -36.86 -39.71
N PHE A 50 -6.22 -36.08 -40.35
CA PHE A 50 -5.95 -34.71 -40.74
C PHE A 50 -6.71 -33.76 -39.83
N LEU A 51 -6.04 -32.74 -39.27
CA LEU A 51 -6.69 -31.62 -38.61
C LEU A 51 -6.78 -30.43 -39.57
N ARG A 52 -7.84 -29.62 -39.42
CA ARG A 52 -7.95 -28.33 -40.08
C ARG A 52 -6.94 -27.37 -39.47
N ASP A 53 -6.11 -26.77 -40.29
CA ASP A 53 -5.13 -25.76 -39.94
C ASP A 53 -5.09 -24.70 -41.04
N PRO A 54 -5.86 -23.61 -40.90
CA PRO A 54 -5.89 -22.53 -41.88
C PRO A 54 -4.52 -21.87 -42.08
N SER A 55 -3.66 -21.89 -41.05
CA SER A 55 -2.30 -21.30 -41.07
C SER A 55 -1.28 -22.23 -41.74
N SER A 56 -1.60 -23.52 -41.92
CA SER A 56 -0.70 -24.51 -42.45
C SER A 56 -0.29 -24.19 -43.87
N LYS A 57 0.94 -23.72 -44.03
CA LYS A 57 1.66 -23.64 -45.31
C LYS A 57 2.20 -25.00 -45.74
N ASN A 58 1.83 -26.06 -45.02
CA ASN A 58 2.34 -27.41 -45.28
C ASN A 58 1.78 -27.95 -46.58
N ARG A 59 2.57 -27.90 -47.64
CA ARG A 59 2.23 -28.38 -48.99
C ARG A 59 1.96 -29.90 -49.07
N TRP A 60 2.21 -30.63 -47.97
CA TRP A 60 2.18 -32.08 -47.93
C TRP A 60 0.79 -32.69 -47.69
N ALA A 61 -0.09 -32.00 -46.92
CA ALA A 61 -1.39 -32.52 -46.52
C ALA A 61 -2.59 -31.92 -47.30
N GLY A 62 -2.36 -31.03 -48.24
CA GLY A 62 -3.38 -30.23 -48.91
C GLY A 62 -3.62 -28.88 -48.19
N ARG A 63 -4.14 -27.87 -48.93
CA ARG A 63 -4.40 -26.55 -48.36
C ARG A 63 -5.39 -26.63 -47.20
N GLY A 64 -5.02 -26.15 -46.03
CA GLY A 64 -5.86 -26.03 -44.84
C GLY A 64 -5.97 -27.32 -44.02
N TYR A 65 -5.10 -28.30 -44.21
CA TYR A 65 -5.03 -29.52 -43.40
C TYR A 65 -3.59 -29.89 -43.05
N ALA A 66 -3.38 -30.31 -41.81
CA ALA A 66 -2.13 -30.87 -41.28
C ALA A 66 -2.33 -32.36 -40.95
N LEU A 67 -1.33 -33.21 -41.21
CA LEU A 67 -1.34 -34.61 -40.77
C LEU A 67 -1.01 -34.61 -39.26
N ALA A 68 -1.98 -35.00 -38.44
CA ALA A 68 -1.87 -34.99 -36.98
C ALA A 68 -1.48 -36.33 -36.38
N ALA A 69 -2.02 -37.43 -36.94
CA ALA A 69 -1.71 -38.78 -36.49
C ALA A 69 -1.72 -39.75 -37.66
N HIS A 70 -0.98 -40.85 -37.57
CA HIS A 70 -0.96 -41.93 -38.56
C HIS A 70 -0.58 -43.27 -37.92
N HIS A 71 -1.13 -44.35 -38.42
CA HIS A 71 -0.78 -45.69 -37.98
C HIS A 71 -0.46 -46.56 -39.18
N ASN A 72 0.65 -47.28 -39.14
CA ASN A 72 1.11 -48.31 -40.08
C ASN A 72 0.94 -47.91 -41.56
N LEU A 73 1.46 -46.74 -41.92
CA LEU A 73 1.41 -46.28 -43.33
C LEU A 73 2.22 -47.20 -44.24
N PRO A 74 1.67 -47.59 -45.42
CA PRO A 74 2.39 -48.46 -46.34
C PRO A 74 3.65 -47.73 -46.87
N PRO A 75 4.71 -48.46 -47.30
CA PRO A 75 5.95 -47.87 -47.83
C PRO A 75 5.73 -46.86 -48.97
N ALA A 76 4.65 -47.02 -49.74
CA ALA A 76 4.27 -46.07 -50.78
C ALA A 76 3.79 -44.70 -50.24
N MET A 77 3.35 -44.65 -48.96
CA MET A 77 2.87 -43.45 -48.25
C MET A 77 3.77 -43.04 -47.08
N ALA A 78 4.97 -43.58 -46.97
CA ALA A 78 5.91 -43.17 -45.91
C ALA A 78 6.11 -41.65 -45.92
N LEU A 79 6.24 -41.02 -44.71
CA LEU A 79 6.30 -39.57 -44.53
C LEU A 79 7.39 -38.88 -45.37
N GLY A 80 8.51 -39.56 -45.65
CA GLY A 80 9.59 -39.03 -46.50
C GLY A 80 9.23 -39.02 -48.02
N ARG A 81 8.10 -39.58 -48.45
CA ARG A 81 7.69 -39.61 -49.85
C ARG A 81 6.71 -38.48 -50.18
N ALA A 82 7.26 -37.33 -50.53
CA ALA A 82 6.50 -36.10 -50.81
C ALA A 82 5.34 -36.25 -51.81
N ARG A 83 5.43 -37.17 -52.80
CA ARG A 83 4.39 -37.32 -53.83
C ARG A 83 3.06 -37.87 -53.31
N ALA A 84 3.07 -38.74 -52.29
CA ALA A 84 1.85 -39.32 -51.73
C ALA A 84 1.00 -38.31 -50.94
N TRP A 85 1.66 -37.28 -50.40
CA TRP A 85 1.02 -36.27 -49.54
C TRP A 85 0.82 -34.90 -50.22
N LYS A 86 1.36 -34.71 -51.45
CA LYS A 86 1.15 -33.47 -52.23
C LYS A 86 -0.30 -33.41 -52.76
N GLY A 87 -0.93 -32.27 -52.53
CA GLY A 87 -2.29 -32.01 -52.99
C GLY A 87 -3.39 -32.56 -52.08
N GLY A 88 -4.62 -32.11 -52.29
CA GLY A 88 -5.79 -32.58 -51.59
C GLY A 88 -6.28 -33.94 -52.07
N CYS A 89 -7.06 -34.63 -51.27
CA CYS A 89 -7.78 -35.82 -51.65
C CYS A 89 -9.30 -35.55 -51.72
N GLN A 90 -10.05 -36.49 -52.30
CA GLN A 90 -11.50 -36.34 -52.43
C GLN A 90 -12.21 -36.20 -51.09
N CYS A 91 -11.72 -36.86 -50.01
CA CYS A 91 -12.26 -36.70 -48.66
C CYS A 91 -12.14 -35.28 -48.14
N GLN A 92 -10.99 -34.62 -48.36
CA GLN A 92 -10.80 -33.21 -47.98
C GLN A 92 -11.70 -32.28 -48.81
N SER A 93 -11.88 -32.59 -50.10
CA SER A 93 -12.77 -31.82 -50.96
C SER A 93 -14.24 -31.95 -50.54
N LEU A 94 -14.69 -33.14 -50.19
CA LEU A 94 -16.04 -33.39 -49.67
C LEU A 94 -16.23 -32.69 -48.31
N CYS A 95 -15.23 -32.74 -47.43
CA CYS A 95 -15.25 -32.08 -46.15
C CYS A 95 -15.35 -30.54 -46.29
N ASN A 96 -14.59 -29.95 -47.21
CA ASN A 96 -14.61 -28.51 -47.47
C ASN A 96 -15.94 -28.00 -48.03
N ARG A 97 -16.70 -28.88 -48.75
CA ARG A 97 -18.03 -28.57 -49.28
C ARG A 97 -19.16 -28.89 -48.29
N GLY A 98 -18.85 -29.40 -47.09
CA GLY A 98 -19.85 -29.81 -46.11
C GLY A 98 -20.59 -31.10 -46.49
N GLU A 99 -20.10 -31.84 -47.49
CA GLU A 99 -20.72 -33.07 -47.99
C GLU A 99 -20.29 -34.31 -47.19
N LEU A 100 -19.22 -34.23 -46.41
CA LEU A 100 -18.74 -35.28 -45.53
C LEU A 100 -19.38 -35.17 -44.16
N VAL A 101 -20.64 -35.60 -44.02
CA VAL A 101 -21.40 -35.51 -42.75
C VAL A 101 -21.39 -36.80 -41.92
N ARG A 102 -20.98 -37.92 -42.52
CA ARG A 102 -20.85 -39.24 -41.89
C ARG A 102 -19.74 -40.03 -42.59
N SER A 103 -19.44 -41.25 -42.11
CA SER A 103 -18.47 -42.11 -42.77
C SER A 103 -18.89 -42.42 -44.21
N TYR A 104 -17.94 -42.23 -45.10
CA TYR A 104 -18.12 -42.41 -46.55
C TYR A 104 -17.09 -43.40 -47.10
N ASN A 105 -17.57 -44.47 -47.79
CA ASN A 105 -16.72 -45.57 -48.25
C ASN A 105 -16.56 -45.66 -49.78
N GLN A 106 -17.20 -44.75 -50.52
CA GLN A 106 -17.15 -44.83 -52.01
C GLN A 106 -16.05 -43.97 -52.64
N VAL A 107 -15.04 -43.57 -51.82
CA VAL A 107 -13.95 -42.71 -52.27
C VAL A 107 -12.80 -43.56 -52.80
N ARG A 108 -12.56 -43.53 -54.12
CA ARG A 108 -11.26 -43.99 -54.62
C ARG A 108 -10.17 -43.04 -54.11
N CYS A 109 -9.31 -43.53 -53.23
CA CYS A 109 -8.28 -42.74 -52.66
C CYS A 109 -7.27 -42.26 -53.70
N SER A 110 -7.30 -40.97 -54.04
CA SER A 110 -6.32 -40.40 -54.98
C SER A 110 -4.89 -40.52 -54.44
N ARG A 111 -4.70 -40.48 -53.08
CA ARG A 111 -3.37 -40.68 -52.45
C ARG A 111 -2.89 -42.14 -52.64
N LEU A 112 -3.73 -43.11 -52.34
CA LEU A 112 -3.39 -44.51 -52.54
C LEU A 112 -3.17 -44.84 -54.05
N SER A 113 -4.00 -44.27 -54.94
CA SER A 113 -3.88 -44.53 -56.39
C SER A 113 -2.64 -43.85 -56.99
N SER A 114 -2.25 -42.68 -56.53
CA SER A 114 -1.09 -41.95 -57.05
C SER A 114 0.24 -42.32 -56.37
N ALA A 115 0.22 -43.02 -55.22
CA ALA A 115 1.40 -43.49 -54.56
C ALA A 115 2.16 -44.56 -55.35
N GLY A 116 3.39 -44.23 -55.75
CA GLY A 116 4.27 -45.20 -56.42
C GLY A 116 5.01 -46.09 -55.41
N GLY A 117 4.97 -47.41 -55.62
CA GLY A 117 5.71 -48.34 -54.72
C GLY A 117 4.78 -49.34 -54.03
N ASN A 118 5.28 -50.08 -53.05
CA ASN A 118 4.54 -51.10 -52.33
C ASN A 118 3.43 -50.46 -51.45
N ARG A 119 2.18 -50.78 -51.76
CA ARG A 119 0.97 -50.29 -51.06
C ARG A 119 0.44 -51.31 -50.06
N GLN A 120 1.09 -52.43 -49.85
CA GLN A 120 0.64 -53.52 -48.98
C GLN A 120 -0.80 -53.98 -49.27
N GLY A 121 -1.18 -53.95 -50.53
CA GLY A 121 -2.52 -54.36 -50.98
C GLY A 121 -3.64 -53.33 -50.78
N LEU A 122 -3.38 -52.19 -50.14
CA LEU A 122 -4.36 -51.14 -49.85
C LEU A 122 -4.81 -50.43 -51.16
N THR A 123 -6.12 -50.33 -51.38
CA THR A 123 -6.68 -49.70 -52.59
C THR A 123 -7.76 -48.68 -52.30
N VAL A 124 -8.45 -48.82 -51.16
CA VAL A 124 -9.59 -48.00 -50.78
C VAL A 124 -9.42 -47.46 -49.33
N HIS A 125 -10.11 -46.38 -49.00
CA HIS A 125 -10.23 -45.90 -47.64
C HIS A 125 -11.66 -45.44 -47.37
N ALA A 126 -12.07 -45.53 -46.11
CA ALA A 126 -13.22 -44.82 -45.54
C ALA A 126 -12.78 -43.58 -44.80
N SER A 127 -13.58 -42.54 -44.86
CA SER A 127 -13.32 -41.24 -44.20
C SER A 127 -14.53 -40.83 -43.39
N THR A 128 -14.28 -40.25 -42.23
CA THR A 128 -15.32 -39.61 -41.42
C THR A 128 -14.83 -38.23 -40.94
N PRO A 129 -15.71 -37.23 -40.81
CA PRO A 129 -15.30 -35.94 -40.24
C PRO A 129 -15.09 -36.07 -38.74
N LEU A 130 -14.14 -35.32 -38.22
CA LEU A 130 -13.98 -35.03 -36.78
C LEU A 130 -14.81 -33.78 -36.49
N CYS A 131 -15.96 -33.93 -35.86
CA CYS A 131 -16.88 -32.81 -35.64
C CYS A 131 -17.33 -32.68 -34.17
N SER A 132 -17.52 -31.42 -33.75
CA SER A 132 -18.20 -31.02 -32.52
C SER A 132 -19.38 -30.15 -32.94
N GLY A 133 -20.60 -30.65 -32.80
CA GLY A 133 -21.78 -30.04 -33.37
C GLY A 133 -21.67 -29.83 -34.88
N GLU A 134 -21.83 -28.62 -35.36
CA GLU A 134 -21.69 -28.23 -36.77
C GLU A 134 -20.24 -27.95 -37.21
N ARG A 135 -19.33 -27.84 -36.25
CA ARG A 135 -17.92 -27.49 -36.52
C ARG A 135 -17.11 -28.72 -36.90
N VAL A 136 -16.51 -28.71 -38.07
CA VAL A 136 -15.61 -29.74 -38.53
C VAL A 136 -14.16 -29.36 -38.26
N LEU A 137 -13.48 -30.13 -37.40
CA LEU A 137 -12.10 -29.91 -36.94
C LEU A 137 -11.07 -30.70 -37.73
N GLY A 138 -11.47 -31.77 -38.37
CA GLY A 138 -10.55 -32.65 -39.10
C GLY A 138 -11.23 -33.77 -39.85
N ILE A 139 -10.43 -34.74 -40.33
CA ILE A 139 -10.87 -35.93 -41.04
C ILE A 139 -10.08 -37.14 -40.57
N LEU A 140 -10.78 -38.15 -40.12
CA LEU A 140 -10.22 -39.47 -39.81
C LEU A 140 -10.38 -40.39 -41.02
N ASN A 141 -9.32 -41.09 -41.39
CA ASN A 141 -9.27 -41.99 -42.52
C ASN A 141 -8.73 -43.36 -42.07
N VAL A 142 -9.34 -44.42 -42.56
CA VAL A 142 -8.89 -45.80 -42.39
C VAL A 142 -8.87 -46.51 -43.75
N ALA A 143 -7.83 -47.29 -44.05
CA ALA A 143 -7.61 -47.88 -45.33
C ALA A 143 -7.78 -49.41 -45.31
N ALA A 144 -8.22 -49.98 -46.46
CA ALA A 144 -8.43 -51.40 -46.61
C ALA A 144 -8.06 -51.88 -48.03
N PRO A 145 -7.83 -53.16 -48.21
CA PRO A 145 -7.56 -53.74 -49.52
C PRO A 145 -8.77 -53.63 -50.48
N ASN A 146 -9.98 -53.73 -49.95
CA ASN A 146 -11.22 -53.67 -50.74
C ASN A 146 -12.40 -53.14 -49.93
N TRP A 147 -13.51 -52.83 -50.57
CA TRP A 147 -14.73 -52.30 -49.99
C TRP A 147 -15.45 -53.23 -49.00
N ALA A 148 -15.22 -54.53 -49.07
CA ALA A 148 -15.91 -55.51 -48.22
C ALA A 148 -15.50 -55.40 -46.76
N ALA A 149 -14.33 -54.80 -46.50
CA ALA A 149 -13.89 -54.48 -45.13
C ALA A 149 -14.73 -53.37 -44.42
N PHE A 150 -15.42 -52.56 -45.22
CA PHE A 150 -16.23 -51.45 -44.69
C PHE A 150 -17.70 -51.79 -44.62
N THR A 151 -18.05 -52.69 -43.72
CA THR A 151 -19.47 -53.06 -43.49
C THR A 151 -20.23 -51.85 -42.90
N GLN A 152 -21.56 -51.94 -42.94
CA GLN A 152 -22.39 -50.86 -42.37
C GLN A 152 -22.11 -50.62 -40.87
N GLU A 153 -21.79 -51.70 -40.15
CA GLU A 153 -21.38 -51.62 -38.73
C GLU A 153 -20.01 -50.94 -38.53
N ALA A 154 -19.03 -51.26 -39.38
CA ALA A 154 -17.70 -50.64 -39.36
C ALA A 154 -17.78 -49.15 -39.70
N LEU A 155 -18.62 -48.72 -40.62
CA LEU A 155 -18.85 -47.34 -40.97
C LEU A 155 -19.57 -46.56 -39.83
N ALA A 156 -20.51 -47.21 -39.15
CA ALA A 156 -21.17 -46.61 -37.97
C ALA A 156 -20.17 -46.42 -36.82
N LEU A 157 -19.29 -47.41 -36.59
CA LEU A 157 -18.21 -47.31 -35.59
C LEU A 157 -17.25 -46.15 -35.92
N LEU A 158 -16.83 -46.06 -37.18
CA LEU A 158 -15.95 -44.99 -37.65
C LEU A 158 -16.60 -43.59 -37.49
N THR A 159 -17.91 -43.48 -37.76
CA THR A 159 -18.68 -42.23 -37.58
C THR A 159 -18.71 -41.82 -36.12
N ASN A 160 -19.00 -42.75 -35.21
CA ASN A 160 -19.04 -42.49 -33.78
C ASN A 160 -17.66 -42.11 -33.24
N ALA A 161 -16.59 -42.79 -33.62
CA ALA A 161 -15.23 -42.45 -33.26
C ALA A 161 -14.85 -41.06 -33.76
N GLY A 162 -15.22 -40.71 -35.00
CA GLY A 162 -14.98 -39.36 -35.53
C GLY A 162 -15.68 -38.25 -34.73
N SER A 163 -16.92 -38.50 -34.29
CA SER A 163 -17.66 -37.57 -33.46
C SER A 163 -17.02 -37.42 -32.06
N GLN A 164 -16.65 -38.52 -31.40
CA GLN A 164 -16.01 -38.49 -30.08
C GLN A 164 -14.64 -37.77 -30.12
N MET A 165 -13.82 -38.10 -31.11
CA MET A 165 -12.54 -37.43 -31.34
C MET A 165 -12.72 -35.93 -31.63
N GLY A 166 -13.77 -35.56 -32.40
CA GLY A 166 -14.10 -34.16 -32.69
C GLY A 166 -14.46 -33.37 -31.44
N ILE A 167 -15.32 -33.93 -30.60
CA ILE A 167 -15.72 -33.30 -29.32
C ILE A 167 -14.49 -33.12 -28.38
N ALA A 168 -13.65 -34.14 -28.27
CA ALA A 168 -12.45 -34.07 -27.43
C ALA A 168 -11.45 -33.02 -27.93
N LEU A 169 -11.26 -32.92 -29.25
CA LEU A 169 -10.42 -31.90 -29.89
C LEU A 169 -10.93 -30.49 -29.64
N ASP A 170 -12.24 -30.27 -29.83
CA ASP A 170 -12.84 -28.94 -29.62
C ASP A 170 -12.68 -28.49 -28.17
N ARG A 171 -12.91 -29.39 -27.22
CA ARG A 171 -12.70 -29.14 -25.80
C ARG A 171 -11.25 -28.79 -25.47
N ALA A 172 -10.29 -29.53 -26.03
CA ALA A 172 -8.86 -29.25 -25.79
C ALA A 172 -8.45 -27.90 -26.39
N GLN A 173 -8.88 -27.56 -27.60
CA GLN A 173 -8.59 -26.28 -28.22
C GLN A 173 -9.17 -25.11 -27.40
N LEU A 174 -10.41 -25.26 -26.91
CA LEU A 174 -11.03 -24.24 -26.03
C LEU A 174 -10.26 -24.10 -24.70
N PHE A 175 -9.81 -25.22 -24.15
CA PHE A 175 -9.04 -25.20 -22.91
C PHE A 175 -7.67 -24.48 -23.08
N ASP A 176 -6.96 -24.80 -24.17
CA ASP A 176 -5.67 -24.16 -24.50
C ASP A 176 -5.85 -22.65 -24.73
N MET A 177 -6.89 -22.25 -25.47
CA MET A 177 -7.19 -20.82 -25.67
C MET A 177 -7.48 -20.09 -24.34
N LEU A 178 -8.28 -20.72 -23.47
CA LEU A 178 -8.57 -20.14 -22.15
C LEU A 178 -7.32 -20.06 -21.25
N GLN A 179 -6.44 -21.05 -21.32
CA GLN A 179 -5.17 -21.01 -20.59
C GLN A 179 -4.24 -19.92 -21.12
N GLU A 180 -4.08 -19.80 -22.43
CA GLU A 180 -3.27 -18.75 -23.05
C GLU A 180 -3.79 -17.35 -22.67
N GLN A 181 -5.10 -17.15 -22.72
CA GLN A 181 -5.71 -15.89 -22.30
C GLN A 181 -5.43 -15.59 -20.83
N ARG A 182 -5.63 -16.57 -19.93
CA ARG A 182 -5.31 -16.39 -18.50
C ARG A 182 -3.85 -16.07 -18.24
N ILE A 183 -2.93 -16.75 -18.93
CA ILE A 183 -1.49 -16.49 -18.80
C ILE A 183 -1.19 -15.07 -19.26
N HIS A 184 -1.80 -14.60 -20.33
CA HIS A 184 -1.60 -13.27 -20.87
C HIS A 184 -2.13 -12.19 -19.90
N GLU A 185 -3.34 -12.38 -19.35
CA GLU A 185 -3.92 -11.51 -18.33
C GLU A 185 -3.06 -11.45 -17.07
N GLN A 186 -2.61 -12.62 -16.56
CA GLN A 186 -1.74 -12.67 -15.39
C GLN A 186 -0.38 -12.02 -15.64
N ALA A 187 0.22 -12.21 -16.80
CA ALA A 187 1.48 -11.58 -17.16
C ALA A 187 1.35 -10.05 -17.23
N ALA A 188 0.26 -9.55 -17.84
CA ALA A 188 -0.02 -8.12 -17.91
C ALA A 188 -0.21 -7.50 -16.51
N LEU A 189 -0.95 -8.18 -15.62
CA LEU A 189 -1.15 -7.73 -14.25
C LEU A 189 0.15 -7.73 -13.43
N LEU A 190 1.00 -8.76 -13.60
CA LEU A 190 2.29 -8.82 -12.91
C LEU A 190 3.25 -7.75 -13.41
N ASP A 191 3.28 -7.49 -14.71
CA ASP A 191 4.12 -6.46 -15.32
C ASP A 191 3.68 -5.07 -14.85
N LEU A 192 2.38 -4.78 -14.92
CA LEU A 192 1.81 -3.56 -14.37
C LEU A 192 2.16 -3.39 -12.88
N SER A 193 1.94 -4.43 -12.07
CA SER A 193 2.25 -4.40 -10.65
C SER A 193 3.73 -4.10 -10.38
N ASN A 194 4.65 -4.75 -11.11
CA ASN A 194 6.09 -4.53 -10.95
C ASN A 194 6.51 -3.12 -11.37
N GLN A 195 5.96 -2.61 -12.47
CA GLN A 195 6.23 -1.26 -12.96
C GLN A 195 5.72 -0.19 -11.99
N LEU A 196 4.51 -0.39 -11.44
CA LEU A 196 3.92 0.52 -10.45
C LEU A 196 4.70 0.50 -9.12
N LEU A 197 5.19 -0.66 -8.68
CA LEU A 197 5.95 -0.80 -7.43
C LEU A 197 7.36 -0.19 -7.50
N SER A 198 7.92 -0.02 -8.69
CA SER A 198 9.25 0.59 -8.90
C SER A 198 9.23 2.12 -8.90
N ARG A 199 8.06 2.74 -9.01
CA ARG A 199 7.90 4.19 -9.06
C ARG A 199 7.59 4.74 -7.68
N LEU A 200 8.44 5.64 -7.19
CA LEU A 200 8.30 6.28 -5.87
C LEU A 200 7.58 7.62 -5.94
N ASP A 201 7.50 8.22 -7.13
CA ASP A 201 6.77 9.47 -7.35
C ASP A 201 5.30 9.18 -7.69
N MET A 202 4.39 9.87 -7.02
CA MET A 202 2.94 9.65 -7.15
C MET A 202 2.41 10.09 -8.52
N ASP A 203 2.91 11.20 -9.05
CA ASP A 203 2.42 11.76 -10.32
C ASP A 203 2.92 10.91 -11.49
N ASP A 204 4.17 10.45 -11.45
CA ASP A 204 4.73 9.51 -12.41
C ASP A 204 3.99 8.16 -12.38
N LEU A 205 3.66 7.67 -11.19
CA LEU A 205 2.88 6.44 -10.99
C LEU A 205 1.51 6.55 -11.67
N MET A 206 0.76 7.62 -11.38
CA MET A 206 -0.60 7.81 -11.90
C MET A 206 -0.60 8.02 -13.41
N SER A 207 0.35 8.78 -13.94
CA SER A 207 0.49 9.02 -15.37
C SER A 207 0.76 7.73 -16.15
N HIS A 208 1.73 6.96 -15.69
CA HIS A 208 2.05 5.67 -16.30
C HIS A 208 0.90 4.66 -16.21
N LEU A 209 0.16 4.67 -15.09
CA LEU A 209 -0.99 3.81 -14.89
C LEU A 209 -2.08 4.05 -15.94
N VAL A 210 -2.45 5.31 -16.21
CA VAL A 210 -3.49 5.62 -17.19
C VAL A 210 -3.05 5.28 -18.62
N GLU A 211 -1.76 5.49 -18.96
CA GLU A 211 -1.21 5.09 -20.26
C GLU A 211 -1.28 3.58 -20.47
N GLU A 212 -0.89 2.81 -19.45
CA GLU A 212 -0.87 1.35 -19.54
C GLU A 212 -2.28 0.75 -19.56
N VAL A 213 -3.20 1.27 -18.75
CA VAL A 213 -4.62 0.85 -18.78
C VAL A 213 -5.26 1.19 -20.12
N GLN A 214 -5.00 2.38 -20.67
CA GLN A 214 -5.46 2.77 -22.01
C GLN A 214 -5.00 1.77 -23.07
N ARG A 215 -3.71 1.40 -23.03
CA ARG A 215 -3.10 0.45 -23.95
C ARG A 215 -3.68 -0.96 -23.81
N LEU A 216 -3.81 -1.47 -22.59
CA LEU A 216 -4.27 -2.84 -22.31
C LEU A 216 -5.74 -3.04 -22.64
N LEU A 217 -6.57 -2.01 -22.49
CA LEU A 217 -8.00 -2.05 -22.80
C LEU A 217 -8.33 -1.51 -24.21
N GLU A 218 -7.31 -1.16 -25.00
CA GLU A 218 -7.48 -0.60 -26.34
C GLU A 218 -8.50 0.55 -26.34
N ALA A 219 -8.42 1.44 -25.33
CA ALA A 219 -9.30 2.58 -25.16
C ALA A 219 -8.73 3.82 -25.88
N ASP A 220 -9.59 4.74 -26.31
CA ASP A 220 -9.15 6.01 -26.91
C ASP A 220 -8.61 6.98 -25.86
N ALA A 221 -9.17 6.95 -24.65
CA ALA A 221 -8.67 7.70 -23.50
C ALA A 221 -8.81 6.92 -22.19
N CYS A 222 -7.94 7.25 -21.23
CA CYS A 222 -8.03 6.77 -19.86
C CYS A 222 -7.80 7.92 -18.88
N THR A 223 -8.52 7.91 -17.76
CA THR A 223 -8.47 8.99 -16.77
C THR A 223 -8.55 8.43 -15.36
N LEU A 224 -7.72 8.96 -14.48
CA LEU A 224 -7.72 8.69 -13.05
C LEU A 224 -8.25 9.90 -12.29
N LEU A 225 -9.27 9.69 -11.47
CA LEU A 225 -9.84 10.71 -10.60
C LEU A 225 -9.72 10.29 -9.13
N LEU A 226 -9.26 11.21 -8.29
CA LEU A 226 -9.20 11.02 -6.84
C LEU A 226 -9.97 12.15 -6.14
N PRO A 227 -10.47 11.94 -4.91
CA PRO A 227 -11.12 12.97 -4.12
C PRO A 227 -10.22 14.20 -3.95
N ASP A 228 -10.81 15.38 -4.03
CA ASP A 228 -10.21 16.66 -3.67
C ASP A 228 -10.21 16.84 -2.14
N ASP A 229 -9.49 17.84 -1.63
CA ASP A 229 -9.38 18.15 -0.21
C ASP A 229 -10.73 18.29 0.50
N ASP A 230 -11.74 18.84 -0.21
CA ASP A 230 -13.11 19.01 0.29
C ASP A 230 -13.98 17.74 0.19
N SER A 231 -13.50 16.68 -0.47
CA SER A 231 -14.24 15.42 -0.75
C SER A 231 -15.58 15.60 -1.48
N GLN A 232 -15.91 16.82 -1.94
CA GLN A 232 -17.13 17.11 -2.71
C GLN A 232 -16.94 16.92 -4.22
N TYR A 233 -15.67 16.95 -4.66
CA TYR A 233 -15.30 16.81 -6.04
C TYR A 233 -14.20 15.75 -6.20
N LEU A 234 -14.14 15.20 -7.38
CA LEU A 234 -13.05 14.33 -7.85
C LEU A 234 -12.18 15.16 -8.80
N ALA A 235 -10.91 15.31 -8.44
CA ALA A 235 -9.94 15.98 -9.28
C ALA A 235 -9.32 14.97 -10.28
N PHE A 236 -9.11 15.41 -11.50
CA PHE A 236 -8.35 14.67 -12.50
C PHE A 236 -6.88 14.67 -12.09
N ARG A 237 -6.33 13.50 -11.78
CA ARG A 237 -4.94 13.34 -11.32
C ARG A 237 -4.01 12.84 -12.41
N ALA A 238 -4.52 12.02 -13.32
CA ALA A 238 -3.82 11.58 -14.52
C ALA A 238 -4.81 11.38 -15.65
N ALA A 239 -4.38 11.65 -16.88
CA ALA A 239 -5.18 11.48 -18.08
C ALA A 239 -4.28 11.16 -19.28
N SER A 240 -4.76 10.29 -20.16
CA SER A 240 -4.10 9.92 -21.41
C SER A 240 -5.14 9.83 -22.53
N GLY A 241 -4.75 10.16 -23.77
CA GLY A 241 -5.59 10.05 -24.96
C GLY A 241 -6.55 11.22 -25.19
N TRP A 242 -6.52 12.28 -24.40
CA TRP A 242 -7.32 13.49 -24.58
C TRP A 242 -6.75 14.35 -25.70
N GLN A 243 -7.61 14.91 -26.55
CA GLN A 243 -7.19 15.62 -27.77
C GLN A 243 -7.47 17.13 -27.77
N HIS A 244 -8.54 17.56 -27.12
CA HIS A 244 -9.01 18.95 -27.17
C HIS A 244 -8.92 19.66 -25.83
N THR A 245 -8.88 18.91 -24.73
CA THR A 245 -8.86 19.42 -23.36
C THR A 245 -7.73 18.77 -22.59
N ASP A 246 -7.00 19.54 -21.83
CA ASP A 246 -6.10 18.98 -20.80
C ASP A 246 -6.81 19.06 -19.43
N PRO A 247 -7.44 17.98 -18.98
CA PRO A 247 -8.24 18.04 -17.75
C PRO A 247 -7.41 18.29 -16.50
N ILE A 248 -6.10 18.04 -16.53
CA ILE A 248 -5.17 18.27 -15.42
C ILE A 248 -4.73 19.74 -15.41
N ALA A 249 -4.19 20.24 -16.53
CA ALA A 249 -3.75 21.63 -16.65
C ALA A 249 -4.90 22.62 -16.45
N ASP A 250 -6.09 22.28 -16.94
CA ASP A 250 -7.33 23.05 -16.76
C ASP A 250 -7.95 22.89 -15.36
N GLN A 251 -7.37 22.08 -14.48
CA GLN A 251 -7.87 21.79 -13.12
C GLN A 251 -9.34 21.35 -13.10
N ARG A 252 -9.74 20.51 -14.07
CA ARG A 252 -11.10 20.01 -14.17
C ARG A 252 -11.46 19.12 -12.98
N ARG A 253 -12.74 19.14 -12.61
CA ARG A 253 -13.29 18.38 -11.50
C ARG A 253 -14.62 17.76 -11.90
N ALA A 254 -14.89 16.56 -11.38
CA ALA A 254 -16.19 15.90 -11.48
C ALA A 254 -16.88 15.93 -10.11
N PRO A 255 -18.20 16.09 -10.02
CA PRO A 255 -18.92 15.95 -8.76
C PRO A 255 -18.69 14.55 -8.14
N ALA A 256 -18.43 14.48 -6.83
CA ALA A 256 -18.23 13.22 -6.11
C ALA A 256 -19.54 12.56 -5.67
N ASN A 257 -20.65 12.85 -6.34
CA ASN A 257 -21.98 12.30 -6.06
C ASN A 257 -22.53 11.53 -7.26
N GLU A 258 -23.73 10.98 -7.13
CA GLU A 258 -24.40 10.16 -8.16
C GLU A 258 -24.67 10.91 -9.49
N VAL A 259 -24.49 12.21 -9.55
CA VAL A 259 -24.70 12.99 -10.77
C VAL A 259 -23.62 12.68 -11.81
N SER A 260 -22.38 12.48 -11.40
CA SER A 260 -21.28 12.10 -12.30
C SER A 260 -21.04 10.59 -12.31
N GLY A 261 -20.60 10.04 -13.45
CA GLY A 261 -20.20 8.62 -13.54
C GLY A 261 -19.11 8.24 -12.53
N PRO A 262 -18.00 9.00 -12.45
CA PRO A 262 -16.96 8.75 -11.43
C PRO A 262 -17.48 8.84 -9.99
N GLY A 263 -18.36 9.82 -9.68
CA GLY A 263 -18.97 9.96 -8.35
C GLY A 263 -19.89 8.79 -8.00
N LEU A 264 -20.70 8.33 -8.97
CA LEU A 264 -21.59 7.19 -8.80
C LEU A 264 -20.80 5.91 -8.46
N VAL A 265 -19.72 5.60 -9.20
CA VAL A 265 -18.93 4.39 -8.94
C VAL A 265 -18.19 4.47 -7.60
N MET A 266 -17.80 5.66 -7.17
CA MET A 266 -17.23 5.85 -5.84
C MET A 266 -18.21 5.53 -4.72
N GLN A 267 -19.46 5.98 -4.85
CA GLN A 267 -20.47 5.77 -3.81
C GLN A 267 -21.02 4.35 -3.79
N THR A 268 -21.29 3.79 -4.98
CA THR A 268 -21.91 2.46 -5.10
C THR A 268 -20.90 1.32 -5.05
N GLN A 269 -19.62 1.60 -5.30
CA GLN A 269 -18.56 0.61 -5.49
C GLN A 269 -18.89 -0.41 -6.61
N GLN A 270 -19.72 0.01 -7.57
CA GLN A 270 -20.12 -0.80 -8.70
C GLN A 270 -19.64 -0.17 -10.02
N PRO A 271 -19.27 -0.98 -11.01
CA PRO A 271 -18.90 -0.48 -12.32
C PRO A 271 -20.05 0.28 -13.00
N LEU A 272 -19.74 1.35 -13.70
CA LEU A 272 -20.65 2.04 -14.60
C LEU A 272 -20.21 1.81 -16.04
N LEU A 273 -21.09 1.25 -16.86
CA LEU A 273 -20.84 0.94 -18.27
C LEU A 273 -21.87 1.66 -19.13
N VAL A 274 -21.43 2.53 -20.01
CA VAL A 274 -22.31 3.28 -20.93
C VAL A 274 -21.88 3.01 -22.37
N ARG A 275 -22.71 2.27 -23.10
CA ARG A 275 -22.42 1.94 -24.49
C ARG A 275 -22.29 3.15 -25.40
N ASP A 276 -23.18 4.13 -25.23
CA ASP A 276 -23.23 5.34 -26.05
C ASP A 276 -23.75 6.53 -25.23
N LEU A 277 -22.86 7.44 -24.84
CA LEU A 277 -23.17 8.61 -24.05
C LEU A 277 -24.23 9.53 -24.70
N GLN A 278 -24.32 9.53 -26.03
CA GLN A 278 -25.29 10.32 -26.78
C GLN A 278 -26.72 9.75 -26.74
N ARG A 279 -26.86 8.46 -26.39
CA ARG A 279 -28.13 7.75 -26.35
C ARG A 279 -28.51 7.24 -24.96
N ALA A 280 -27.69 7.54 -23.95
CA ALA A 280 -27.95 7.13 -22.58
C ALA A 280 -29.15 7.91 -22.00
N ASP A 281 -30.05 7.20 -21.32
CA ASP A 281 -31.19 7.77 -20.60
C ASP A 281 -31.32 7.09 -19.22
N PRO A 282 -31.15 7.82 -18.11
CA PRO A 282 -30.77 9.24 -18.05
C PRO A 282 -29.36 9.49 -18.59
N ALA A 283 -29.16 10.65 -19.22
CA ALA A 283 -27.83 11.03 -19.70
C ALA A 283 -26.87 11.26 -18.50
N PRO A 284 -25.70 10.62 -18.46
CA PRO A 284 -24.73 10.87 -17.41
C PRO A 284 -24.20 12.31 -17.51
N TRP A 285 -23.63 12.80 -16.40
CA TRP A 285 -22.98 14.10 -16.35
C TRP A 285 -21.92 14.23 -17.45
N THR A 286 -22.19 15.12 -18.41
CA THR A 286 -21.32 15.38 -19.56
C THR A 286 -21.25 16.89 -19.79
N PRO A 287 -20.33 17.61 -19.12
CA PRO A 287 -20.14 19.03 -19.32
C PRO A 287 -19.66 19.32 -20.73
N ASP A 288 -19.80 20.58 -21.17
CA ASP A 288 -19.49 20.99 -22.56
C ASP A 288 -18.05 20.67 -22.97
N TRP A 289 -17.09 20.82 -22.06
CA TRP A 289 -15.70 20.49 -22.33
C TRP A 289 -15.48 18.98 -22.55
N LEU A 290 -16.22 18.10 -21.87
CA LEU A 290 -16.18 16.64 -22.10
C LEU A 290 -16.89 16.28 -23.41
N ARG A 291 -17.96 16.98 -23.77
CA ARG A 291 -18.64 16.80 -25.07
C ARG A 291 -17.76 17.16 -26.24
N THR A 292 -16.85 18.12 -26.08
CA THR A 292 -15.92 18.57 -27.13
C THR A 292 -14.94 17.45 -27.50
N GLU A 293 -14.60 16.56 -26.59
CA GLU A 293 -13.76 15.38 -26.86
C GLU A 293 -14.45 14.39 -27.80
N GLY A 294 -15.77 14.35 -27.84
CA GLY A 294 -16.52 13.48 -28.77
C GLY A 294 -16.60 12.03 -28.32
N PHE A 295 -16.34 11.73 -27.05
CA PHE A 295 -16.46 10.37 -26.50
C PHE A 295 -17.90 9.86 -26.58
N ARG A 296 -18.03 8.56 -26.87
CA ARG A 296 -19.30 7.85 -26.99
C ARG A 296 -19.40 6.63 -26.09
N GLY A 297 -18.44 5.73 -26.11
CA GLY A 297 -18.33 4.65 -25.13
C GLY A 297 -17.68 5.15 -23.85
N HIS A 298 -18.22 4.76 -22.70
CA HIS A 298 -17.71 5.18 -21.38
C HIS A 298 -17.81 4.03 -20.39
N ALA A 299 -16.72 3.75 -19.69
CA ALA A 299 -16.73 2.84 -18.55
C ALA A 299 -15.95 3.44 -17.38
N ALA A 300 -16.55 3.40 -16.20
CA ALA A 300 -15.93 3.84 -14.96
C ALA A 300 -15.88 2.70 -13.96
N MET A 301 -14.72 2.51 -13.33
CA MET A 301 -14.46 1.52 -12.29
C MET A 301 -14.09 2.20 -10.98
N PRO A 302 -14.60 1.71 -9.83
CA PRO A 302 -14.16 2.20 -8.54
C PRO A 302 -12.74 1.71 -8.24
N LEU A 303 -11.92 2.58 -7.68
CA LEU A 303 -10.62 2.22 -7.11
C LEU A 303 -10.83 1.84 -5.65
N ILE A 304 -10.82 0.57 -5.34
CA ILE A 304 -11.13 0.06 -4.01
C ILE A 304 -9.85 -0.37 -3.30
N ALA A 305 -9.54 0.27 -2.16
CA ALA A 305 -8.47 -0.12 -1.25
C ALA A 305 -9.05 -0.31 0.16
N GLU A 306 -8.69 -1.40 0.84
CA GLU A 306 -9.15 -1.74 2.20
C GLU A 306 -10.69 -1.66 2.39
N GLY A 307 -11.45 -1.97 1.33
CA GLY A 307 -12.92 -1.94 1.36
C GLY A 307 -13.55 -0.56 1.15
N HIS A 308 -12.76 0.48 0.91
CA HIS A 308 -13.21 1.84 0.65
C HIS A 308 -12.84 2.27 -0.77
N SER A 309 -13.70 3.06 -1.39
CA SER A 309 -13.42 3.66 -2.68
C SER A 309 -12.53 4.89 -2.51
N ILE A 310 -11.31 4.83 -3.06
CA ILE A 310 -10.32 5.92 -3.00
C ILE A 310 -10.33 6.81 -4.23
N GLY A 311 -11.08 6.44 -5.27
CA GLY A 311 -11.16 7.17 -6.53
C GLY A 311 -11.91 6.41 -7.60
N ALA A 312 -11.80 6.87 -8.84
CA ALA A 312 -12.37 6.24 -10.01
C ALA A 312 -11.35 6.19 -11.16
N LEU A 313 -11.34 5.07 -11.87
CA LEU A 313 -10.62 4.89 -13.12
C LEU A 313 -11.62 4.82 -14.26
N VAL A 314 -11.42 5.64 -15.28
CA VAL A 314 -12.37 5.81 -16.38
C VAL A 314 -11.67 5.54 -17.71
N ILE A 315 -12.34 4.81 -18.60
CA ILE A 315 -11.94 4.67 -20.00
C ILE A 315 -13.05 5.20 -20.91
N ASP A 316 -12.64 5.85 -21.97
CA ASP A 316 -13.53 6.45 -22.96
C ASP A 316 -13.15 6.02 -24.38
N SER A 317 -14.16 5.95 -25.27
CA SER A 317 -14.00 5.60 -26.68
C SER A 317 -14.80 6.55 -27.57
N HIS A 318 -14.24 6.94 -28.72
CA HIS A 318 -14.92 7.80 -29.70
C HIS A 318 -16.06 7.08 -30.43
N HIS A 319 -16.16 5.76 -30.30
CA HIS A 319 -17.22 4.93 -30.88
C HIS A 319 -18.08 4.30 -29.80
N PRO A 320 -19.36 3.98 -30.06
CA PRO A 320 -20.16 3.17 -29.14
C PRO A 320 -19.46 1.85 -28.85
N ARG A 321 -19.25 1.53 -27.58
CA ARG A 321 -18.55 0.32 -27.15
C ARG A 321 -19.46 -0.55 -26.28
N GLN A 322 -19.57 -1.82 -26.61
CA GLN A 322 -20.23 -2.79 -25.77
C GLN A 322 -19.12 -3.56 -25.02
N PHE A 323 -19.15 -3.45 -23.72
CA PHE A 323 -18.21 -4.16 -22.84
C PHE A 323 -18.75 -5.55 -22.55
N ASP A 324 -17.98 -6.58 -22.83
CA ASP A 324 -18.31 -7.95 -22.44
C ASP A 324 -17.89 -8.25 -20.99
N GLU A 325 -18.33 -9.40 -20.46
CA GLU A 325 -18.06 -9.77 -19.05
C GLU A 325 -16.58 -9.96 -18.76
N ASP A 326 -15.80 -10.47 -19.70
CA ASP A 326 -14.36 -10.71 -19.51
C ASP A 326 -13.59 -9.38 -19.53
N GLU A 327 -13.95 -8.47 -20.40
CA GLU A 327 -13.41 -7.12 -20.47
C GLU A 327 -13.70 -6.31 -19.20
N VAL A 328 -14.92 -6.37 -18.68
CA VAL A 328 -15.32 -5.75 -17.41
C VAL A 328 -14.52 -6.33 -16.25
N ARG A 329 -14.36 -7.65 -16.20
CA ARG A 329 -13.57 -8.32 -15.17
C ARG A 329 -12.10 -7.91 -15.23
N PHE A 330 -11.52 -7.84 -16.41
CA PHE A 330 -10.13 -7.43 -16.59
C PHE A 330 -9.93 -5.98 -16.19
N PHE A 331 -10.83 -5.08 -16.58
CA PHE A 331 -10.78 -3.67 -16.15
C PHE A 331 -10.90 -3.53 -14.63
N GLN A 332 -11.78 -4.32 -13.99
CA GLN A 332 -11.88 -4.33 -12.52
C GLN A 332 -10.58 -4.80 -11.86
N LEU A 333 -9.88 -5.80 -12.42
CA LEU A 333 -8.59 -6.25 -11.92
C LEU A 333 -7.53 -5.15 -12.03
N LEU A 334 -7.47 -4.44 -13.16
CA LEU A 334 -6.58 -3.30 -13.36
C LEU A 334 -6.88 -2.17 -12.37
N ALA A 335 -8.15 -1.83 -12.16
CA ALA A 335 -8.57 -0.82 -11.18
C ALA A 335 -8.19 -1.21 -9.75
N ASN A 336 -8.34 -2.48 -9.38
CA ASN A 336 -7.91 -2.98 -8.07
C ASN A 336 -6.38 -2.88 -7.87
N GLN A 337 -5.59 -3.23 -8.90
CA GLN A 337 -4.13 -3.07 -8.86
C GLN A 337 -3.73 -1.61 -8.76
N ALA A 338 -4.40 -0.74 -9.52
CA ALA A 338 -4.22 0.70 -9.44
C ALA A 338 -4.48 1.24 -8.03
N ALA A 339 -5.59 0.85 -7.42
CA ALA A 339 -5.97 1.27 -6.07
C ALA A 339 -4.91 0.86 -5.03
N ILE A 340 -4.44 -0.38 -5.09
CA ILE A 340 -3.38 -0.88 -4.18
C ILE A 340 -2.08 -0.10 -4.36
N ALA A 341 -1.67 0.17 -5.61
CA ALA A 341 -0.44 0.91 -5.90
C ALA A 341 -0.51 2.36 -5.40
N ILE A 342 -1.62 3.06 -5.67
CA ILE A 342 -1.86 4.43 -5.24
C ILE A 342 -1.86 4.53 -3.71
N GLU A 343 -2.59 3.65 -3.03
CA GLU A 343 -2.67 3.66 -1.56
C GLU A 343 -1.31 3.37 -0.92
N LYS A 344 -0.56 2.41 -1.46
CA LYS A 344 0.80 2.12 -1.00
C LYS A 344 1.74 3.32 -1.18
N ALA A 345 1.69 3.99 -2.33
CA ALA A 345 2.49 5.18 -2.58
C ALA A 345 2.11 6.34 -1.65
N ARG A 346 0.81 6.56 -1.39
CA ARG A 346 0.30 7.55 -0.43
C ARG A 346 0.83 7.29 0.98
N LEU A 347 0.70 6.06 1.47
CA LEU A 347 1.19 5.66 2.79
C LEU A 347 2.71 5.80 2.90
N HIS A 348 3.44 5.47 1.84
CA HIS A 348 4.89 5.64 1.81
C HIS A 348 5.30 7.13 1.88
N GLN A 349 4.65 8.00 1.12
CA GLN A 349 4.90 9.46 1.21
C GLN A 349 4.58 10.03 2.60
N GLU A 350 3.47 9.59 3.21
CA GLU A 350 3.12 10.00 4.57
C GLU A 350 4.15 9.53 5.60
N ALA A 351 4.64 8.29 5.47
CA ALA A 351 5.69 7.76 6.33
C ALA A 351 7.00 8.56 6.19
N LEU A 352 7.40 8.90 4.95
CA LEU A 352 8.59 9.73 4.70
C LEU A 352 8.43 11.15 5.26
N LYS A 353 7.27 11.79 5.09
CA LYS A 353 7.00 13.11 5.67
C LYS A 353 7.09 13.06 7.20
N ARG A 354 6.48 12.04 7.82
CA ARG A 354 6.55 11.83 9.26
C ARG A 354 7.97 11.60 9.75
N GLN A 355 8.75 10.79 9.04
CA GLN A 355 10.14 10.53 9.37
C GLN A 355 10.98 11.81 9.32
N ARG A 356 10.90 12.60 8.23
CA ARG A 356 11.61 13.88 8.10
C ARG A 356 11.25 14.85 9.24
N MET A 357 9.96 14.96 9.57
CA MET A 357 9.50 15.80 10.67
C MET A 357 10.09 15.35 12.01
N MET A 358 10.18 14.03 12.25
CA MET A 358 10.80 13.48 13.47
C MET A 358 12.31 13.76 13.51
N GLU A 359 13.01 13.68 12.39
CA GLU A 359 14.43 14.02 12.28
C GLU A 359 14.67 15.51 12.58
N GLU A 360 13.87 16.42 12.01
CA GLU A 360 13.95 17.86 12.27
C GLU A 360 13.68 18.17 13.75
N LEU A 361 12.66 17.56 14.35
CA LEU A 361 12.37 17.72 15.78
C LEU A 361 13.46 17.14 16.69
N SER A 362 14.14 16.07 16.26
CA SER A 362 15.28 15.52 17.01
C SER A 362 16.45 16.52 17.05
N VAL A 363 16.72 17.19 15.93
CA VAL A 363 17.73 18.27 15.88
C VAL A 363 17.31 19.44 16.77
N ALA A 364 16.04 19.86 16.71
CA ALA A 364 15.52 20.93 17.58
C ALA A 364 15.69 20.58 19.07
N ARG A 365 15.42 19.31 19.46
CA ARG A 365 15.67 18.81 20.81
C ARG A 365 17.14 18.95 21.23
N GLN A 366 18.07 18.55 20.36
CA GLN A 366 19.50 18.68 20.65
C GLN A 366 19.92 20.14 20.87
N ILE A 367 19.41 21.05 20.04
CA ILE A 367 19.66 22.50 20.24
C ILE A 367 19.06 22.95 21.56
N GLN A 368 17.85 22.58 21.90
CA GLN A 368 17.19 22.95 23.15
C GLN A 368 17.97 22.45 24.37
N LEU A 369 18.36 21.18 24.38
CA LEU A 369 19.15 20.61 25.46
C LEU A 369 20.50 21.33 25.64
N SER A 370 21.13 21.78 24.54
CA SER A 370 22.37 22.53 24.60
C SER A 370 22.23 23.91 25.25
N LEU A 371 21.00 24.43 25.37
CA LEU A 371 20.74 25.65 26.12
C LEU A 371 20.72 25.41 27.63
N LEU A 372 20.39 24.22 28.10
CA LEU A 372 20.38 23.87 29.52
C LEU A 372 21.80 23.59 30.01
N PRO A 373 22.09 23.79 31.30
CA PRO A 373 23.39 23.43 31.86
C PRO A 373 23.66 21.91 31.75
N ASP A 374 24.76 21.54 31.12
CA ASP A 374 25.16 20.12 30.97
C ASP A 374 25.50 19.47 32.32
N THR A 375 26.08 20.22 33.22
CA THR A 375 26.51 19.76 34.54
C THR A 375 26.17 20.77 35.62
N PRO A 376 25.70 20.32 36.79
CA PRO A 376 25.52 21.20 37.93
C PRO A 376 26.85 21.86 38.33
N PRO A 377 26.83 23.11 38.89
CA PRO A 377 28.04 23.79 39.33
C PRO A 377 28.68 23.08 40.52
N ILE A 378 30.01 23.13 40.56
CA ILE A 378 30.79 22.66 41.71
C ILE A 378 31.12 23.86 42.60
N VAL A 379 30.43 23.97 43.71
CA VAL A 379 30.58 25.09 44.66
C VAL A 379 30.96 24.57 46.05
N PRO A 380 32.08 25.00 46.64
CA PRO A 380 32.47 24.52 47.95
C PRO A 380 31.37 24.75 49.01
N GLY A 381 31.05 23.69 49.75
CA GLY A 381 29.99 23.73 50.78
C GLY A 381 28.56 23.65 50.26
N TRP A 382 28.36 23.46 48.98
CA TRP A 382 27.05 23.32 48.34
C TRP A 382 27.01 22.17 47.38
N GLU A 383 25.83 21.54 47.23
CA GLU A 383 25.51 20.57 46.18
C GLU A 383 24.33 21.10 45.36
N PHE A 384 24.46 21.00 44.03
CA PHE A 384 23.42 21.31 43.06
C PHE A 384 23.15 20.06 42.23
N ALA A 385 21.88 19.78 42.03
CA ALA A 385 21.46 18.71 41.10
C ALA A 385 20.21 19.14 40.35
N ALA A 386 20.06 18.69 39.13
CA ALA A 386 18.88 18.96 38.34
C ALA A 386 18.52 17.75 37.46
N PHE A 387 17.25 17.64 37.15
CA PHE A 387 16.72 16.69 36.18
C PHE A 387 15.73 17.41 35.29
N TYR A 388 15.79 17.09 33.99
CA TYR A 388 14.88 17.60 32.98
C TYR A 388 14.45 16.48 32.05
N ARG A 389 13.15 16.38 31.78
CA ARG A 389 12.57 15.47 30.76
C ARG A 389 11.36 16.15 30.14
N ALA A 390 11.44 16.39 28.84
CA ALA A 390 10.29 16.88 28.09
C ALA A 390 9.22 15.78 27.97
N ALA A 391 7.94 16.16 28.05
CA ALA A 391 6.79 15.27 27.83
C ALA A 391 6.67 14.86 26.36
N ARG A 392 7.07 15.73 25.46
CA ARG A 392 7.13 15.50 24.00
C ARG A 392 8.59 15.47 23.53
N LEU A 393 8.80 15.60 22.22
CA LEU A 393 10.17 15.67 21.67
C LEU A 393 10.93 16.89 22.13
N VAL A 394 10.24 18.02 22.30
CA VAL A 394 10.75 19.29 22.83
C VAL A 394 9.78 19.79 23.89
N GLY A 395 10.28 20.57 24.88
CA GLY A 395 9.50 21.02 26.01
C GLY A 395 9.51 22.54 26.23
N GLY A 396 8.61 23.02 27.09
CA GLY A 396 8.51 24.41 27.50
C GLY A 396 9.34 24.76 28.75
N ASP A 397 9.60 23.75 29.57
CA ASP A 397 10.35 23.89 30.80
C ASP A 397 11.84 24.21 30.59
N PHE A 398 12.42 24.95 31.50
CA PHE A 398 13.87 25.06 31.60
C PHE A 398 14.35 25.36 33.02
N TYR A 399 15.62 25.06 33.25
CA TYR A 399 16.36 25.48 34.43
C TYR A 399 17.69 26.08 34.02
N ASP A 400 18.28 26.88 34.91
CA ASP A 400 19.62 27.44 34.71
C ASP A 400 20.36 27.65 36.03
N PHE A 401 21.69 27.42 35.96
CA PHE A 401 22.65 27.78 37.01
C PHE A 401 23.72 28.66 36.39
N PHE A 402 24.04 29.78 37.01
CA PHE A 402 25.11 30.65 36.51
C PHE A 402 25.74 31.47 37.63
N GLU A 403 27.05 31.68 37.53
CA GLU A 403 27.82 32.58 38.36
C GLU A 403 27.51 34.04 37.97
N LEU A 404 27.38 34.92 38.97
CA LEU A 404 27.14 36.35 38.72
C LEU A 404 28.46 37.08 38.46
N PRO A 405 28.57 37.91 37.39
CA PRO A 405 29.81 38.56 37.02
C PRO A 405 30.40 39.44 38.15
N GLY A 406 31.70 39.28 38.42
CA GLY A 406 32.43 40.02 39.45
C GLY A 406 32.09 39.65 40.87
N LYS A 407 31.37 38.56 41.11
CA LYS A 407 30.97 38.06 42.42
C LYS A 407 31.04 36.52 42.44
N PRO A 408 32.21 35.92 42.58
CA PRO A 408 32.40 34.46 42.45
C PRO A 408 31.59 33.64 43.46
N ASP A 409 31.19 34.25 44.58
CA ASP A 409 30.39 33.61 45.63
C ASP A 409 28.87 33.82 45.45
N GLN A 410 28.42 34.41 44.31
CA GLN A 410 27.01 34.64 44.04
C GLN A 410 26.55 33.87 42.81
N TRP A 411 25.60 33.01 43.04
CA TRP A 411 25.01 32.13 42.00
C TRP A 411 23.56 32.48 41.75
N GLY A 412 23.18 32.48 40.46
CA GLY A 412 21.79 32.53 40.02
C GLY A 412 21.24 31.13 39.80
N VAL A 413 20.02 30.90 40.24
CA VAL A 413 19.25 29.67 40.04
C VAL A 413 17.91 30.06 39.45
N VAL A 414 17.56 29.51 38.30
CA VAL A 414 16.30 29.78 37.61
C VAL A 414 15.60 28.46 37.30
N ILE A 415 14.31 28.43 37.54
CA ILE A 415 13.41 27.39 37.00
C ILE A 415 12.19 28.11 36.43
N ALA A 416 11.72 27.63 35.29
CA ALA A 416 10.58 28.22 34.60
C ALA A 416 9.87 27.20 33.73
N ASP A 417 8.59 27.47 33.53
CA ASP A 417 7.69 26.68 32.69
C ASP A 417 6.91 27.61 31.77
N VAL A 418 6.92 27.32 30.47
CA VAL A 418 6.22 28.04 29.41
C VAL A 418 4.87 27.36 29.17
N ALA A 419 3.82 28.15 29.21
CA ALA A 419 2.48 27.69 28.88
C ALA A 419 2.43 27.08 27.45
N ASP A 420 1.59 26.03 27.26
CA ASP A 420 1.47 25.23 26.07
C ASP A 420 2.63 24.22 25.88
N LYS A 421 2.53 23.32 24.90
CA LYS A 421 3.45 22.18 24.69
C LYS A 421 3.92 22.07 23.25
N GLY A 422 5.13 21.57 23.07
CA GLY A 422 5.68 21.27 21.75
C GLY A 422 6.55 22.39 21.18
N VAL A 423 6.60 22.52 19.85
CA VAL A 423 7.54 23.42 19.17
C VAL A 423 7.37 24.89 19.54
N PRO A 424 6.14 25.45 19.62
CA PRO A 424 5.96 26.86 20.01
C PRO A 424 6.51 27.16 21.40
N SER A 425 6.18 26.34 22.41
CA SER A 425 6.68 26.52 23.79
C SER A 425 8.19 26.35 23.86
N ALA A 426 8.78 25.39 23.10
CA ALA A 426 10.22 25.19 23.06
C ALA A 426 11.01 26.40 22.50
N LEU A 427 10.49 27.03 21.45
CA LEU A 427 11.08 28.26 20.89
C LEU A 427 10.96 29.44 21.84
N TYR A 428 9.79 29.57 22.46
CA TYR A 428 9.55 30.62 23.47
C TYR A 428 10.42 30.41 24.71
N MET A 429 10.63 29.18 25.16
CA MET A 429 11.56 28.81 26.22
C MET A 429 12.98 29.33 25.94
N ALA A 430 13.50 29.08 24.72
CA ALA A 430 14.85 29.51 24.33
C ALA A 430 15.01 31.05 24.40
N LEU A 431 13.99 31.79 23.94
CA LEU A 431 13.92 33.23 24.04
C LEU A 431 13.93 33.65 25.53
N CYS A 432 12.96 33.16 26.31
CA CYS A 432 12.76 33.51 27.70
C CYS A 432 13.97 33.19 28.57
N ARG A 433 14.55 32.00 28.41
CA ARG A 433 15.79 31.61 29.12
C ARG A 433 16.92 32.58 28.81
N THR A 434 17.13 32.95 27.56
CA THR A 434 18.19 33.87 27.14
C THR A 434 17.99 35.26 27.72
N VAL A 435 16.75 35.78 27.68
CA VAL A 435 16.39 37.09 28.21
C VAL A 435 16.54 37.12 29.75
N ILE A 436 16.02 36.11 30.48
CA ILE A 436 16.13 36.03 31.92
C ILE A 436 17.61 35.96 32.36
N ARG A 437 18.40 35.08 31.73
CA ARG A 437 19.83 34.96 32.01
C ARG A 437 20.57 36.28 31.78
N THR A 438 20.32 36.95 30.66
CA THR A 438 20.99 38.23 30.32
C THR A 438 20.63 39.32 31.31
N THR A 439 19.35 39.44 31.71
CA THR A 439 18.91 40.43 32.69
C THR A 439 19.45 40.12 34.09
N ALA A 440 19.55 38.87 34.50
CA ALA A 440 20.14 38.43 35.74
C ALA A 440 21.64 38.74 35.82
N LEU A 441 22.40 38.47 34.76
CA LEU A 441 23.84 38.77 34.68
C LEU A 441 24.17 40.26 34.75
N SER A 442 23.19 41.16 34.53
CA SER A 442 23.38 42.59 34.72
C SER A 442 23.52 43.01 36.19
N GLY A 443 23.50 42.08 37.15
CA GLY A 443 23.68 42.33 38.59
C GLY A 443 22.44 42.84 39.31
N ARG A 444 21.28 42.86 38.64
CA ARG A 444 19.99 43.27 39.22
C ARG A 444 19.53 42.33 40.33
N SER A 445 18.63 42.81 41.18
CA SER A 445 17.94 41.95 42.15
C SER A 445 16.97 41.00 41.40
N PRO A 446 16.57 39.85 41.97
CA PRO A 446 15.69 38.89 41.33
C PRO A 446 14.40 39.48 40.76
N ALA A 447 13.68 40.30 41.56
CA ALA A 447 12.46 40.95 41.09
C ALA A 447 12.73 41.92 39.92
N SER A 448 13.77 42.77 40.06
CA SER A 448 14.13 43.72 39.01
C SER A 448 14.61 43.06 37.71
N ALA A 449 15.27 41.92 37.81
CA ALA A 449 15.69 41.13 36.63
C ALA A 449 14.50 40.53 35.91
N LEU A 450 13.55 39.89 36.63
CA LEU A 450 12.34 39.31 36.03
C LEU A 450 11.39 40.39 35.47
N MET A 451 11.21 41.53 36.14
CA MET A 451 10.43 42.66 35.60
C MET A 451 11.05 43.21 34.30
N ARG A 452 12.38 43.32 34.24
CA ARG A 452 13.06 43.72 33.00
C ARG A 452 12.94 42.66 31.91
N ALA A 453 13.04 41.38 32.26
CA ALA A 453 12.82 40.27 31.33
C ALA A 453 11.41 40.29 30.74
N ASN A 454 10.39 40.50 31.58
CA ASN A 454 8.99 40.66 31.12
C ASN A 454 8.85 41.78 30.07
N THR A 455 9.44 42.95 30.34
CA THR A 455 9.40 44.07 29.37
C THR A 455 10.02 43.69 28.03
N LEU A 456 11.17 43.01 28.03
CA LEU A 456 11.87 42.60 26.81
C LEU A 456 11.09 41.51 26.06
N ILE A 457 10.55 40.53 26.77
CA ILE A 457 9.74 39.45 26.20
C ILE A 457 8.53 40.02 25.49
N LEU A 458 7.79 40.95 26.11
CA LEU A 458 6.62 41.59 25.50
C LEU A 458 6.97 42.48 24.30
N GLN A 459 8.19 43.09 24.28
CA GLN A 459 8.65 43.89 23.15
C GLN A 459 9.03 43.04 21.91
N ASP A 460 9.64 41.87 22.15
CA ASP A 460 10.24 41.05 21.11
C ASP A 460 9.32 39.89 20.63
N SER A 461 8.22 39.61 21.36
CA SER A 461 7.27 38.56 21.04
C SER A 461 5.84 39.08 20.92
N GLN A 462 5.15 38.71 19.81
CA GLN A 462 3.71 38.92 19.65
C GLN A 462 2.93 37.62 19.95
N SER A 463 3.54 36.68 20.67
CA SER A 463 2.93 35.40 21.01
C SER A 463 1.99 35.56 22.20
N ASP A 464 0.89 34.83 22.21
CA ASP A 464 -0.02 34.71 23.37
C ASP A 464 0.54 33.77 24.46
N LEU A 465 1.78 33.26 24.28
CA LEU A 465 2.44 32.41 25.26
C LEU A 465 2.98 33.25 26.44
N PHE A 466 2.93 32.63 27.59
CA PHE A 466 3.47 33.20 28.84
C PHE A 466 4.32 32.15 29.57
N LEU A 467 5.05 32.58 30.56
CA LEU A 467 5.81 31.65 31.40
C LEU A 467 5.68 31.99 32.87
N SER A 468 5.70 30.95 33.69
CA SER A 468 5.92 31.04 35.11
C SER A 468 7.40 30.87 35.41
N ALA A 469 7.96 31.58 36.40
CA ALA A 469 9.38 31.51 36.72
C ALA A 469 9.69 31.77 38.18
N VAL A 470 10.71 31.09 38.71
CA VAL A 470 11.41 31.47 39.93
C VAL A 470 12.83 31.82 39.58
N TYR A 471 13.28 32.98 40.04
CA TYR A 471 14.69 33.34 40.03
C TYR A 471 15.18 33.57 41.47
N ALA A 472 16.20 32.83 41.86
CA ALA A 472 16.86 32.95 43.15
C ALA A 472 18.34 33.30 42.96
N LYS A 473 18.85 34.17 43.82
CA LYS A 473 20.24 34.56 43.92
C LYS A 473 20.79 34.11 45.27
N ILE A 474 21.80 33.25 45.23
CA ILE A 474 22.43 32.64 46.40
C ILE A 474 23.81 33.26 46.60
N ASP A 475 24.08 33.75 47.80
CA ASP A 475 25.42 34.08 48.27
C ASP A 475 25.94 32.84 49.02
N THR A 476 26.92 32.17 48.45
CA THR A 476 27.36 30.86 48.92
C THR A 476 28.21 30.89 50.16
N ASP A 477 28.88 32.02 50.41
CA ASP A 477 29.63 32.24 51.65
C ASP A 477 28.72 32.41 52.88
N THR A 478 27.77 33.31 52.76
CA THR A 478 26.87 33.63 53.85
C THR A 478 25.67 32.70 53.97
N GLY A 479 25.27 32.05 52.88
CA GLY A 479 24.04 31.29 52.80
C GLY A 479 22.80 32.11 52.53
N ARG A 480 22.97 33.39 52.21
CA ARG A 480 21.88 34.31 51.96
C ARG A 480 21.25 34.00 50.58
N LEU A 481 19.95 33.75 50.57
CA LEU A 481 19.18 33.59 49.36
C LEU A 481 18.16 34.71 49.23
N ILE A 482 18.14 35.39 48.09
CA ILE A 482 17.11 36.35 47.70
C ILE A 482 16.37 35.74 46.52
N PHE A 483 15.05 35.66 46.57
CA PHE A 483 14.25 35.02 45.52
C PHE A 483 13.01 35.84 45.17
N CYS A 484 12.56 35.62 43.93
CA CYS A 484 11.32 36.15 43.40
C CYS A 484 10.61 35.04 42.65
N ASN A 485 9.29 34.91 42.85
CA ASN A 485 8.43 33.96 42.15
C ASN A 485 7.42 34.72 41.29
N ALA A 486 7.48 34.51 39.99
CA ALA A 486 6.59 35.07 39.01
C ALA A 486 5.55 34.01 38.55
N GLY A 487 4.64 33.67 39.47
CA GLY A 487 3.52 32.75 39.18
C GLY A 487 3.87 31.26 39.06
N HIS A 488 5.06 30.85 39.46
CA HIS A 488 5.53 29.47 39.37
C HIS A 488 5.22 28.66 40.62
N ASN A 489 5.34 27.33 40.57
CA ASN A 489 5.24 26.45 41.72
C ASN A 489 6.16 26.94 42.85
N ARG A 490 5.66 26.93 44.07
CA ARG A 490 6.42 27.46 45.22
C ARG A 490 7.55 26.51 45.56
N PRO A 491 8.82 26.95 45.53
CA PRO A 491 9.93 26.12 45.98
C PRO A 491 9.76 25.71 47.44
N LEU A 492 10.22 24.51 47.75
CA LEU A 492 10.13 23.94 49.10
C LEU A 492 11.48 24.09 49.81
N TRP A 493 11.47 24.53 51.06
CA TRP A 493 12.64 24.64 51.91
C TRP A 493 12.52 23.69 53.09
N LEU A 494 13.41 22.69 53.13
CA LEU A 494 13.56 21.77 54.26
C LEU A 494 14.74 22.18 55.10
N ARG A 495 14.48 22.55 56.34
CA ARG A 495 15.52 22.90 57.29
C ARG A 495 16.19 21.67 57.91
N ALA A 496 17.46 21.74 58.16
CA ALA A 496 18.22 20.67 58.78
C ALA A 496 17.56 20.12 60.05
N GLY A 497 17.40 18.80 60.14
CA GLY A 497 16.79 18.13 61.29
C GLY A 497 15.28 18.36 61.46
N ARG A 498 14.60 18.89 60.46
CA ARG A 498 13.13 19.04 60.44
C ARG A 498 12.52 18.13 59.38
N ASP A 499 11.28 17.76 59.61
CA ASP A 499 10.45 16.97 58.70
C ASP A 499 9.35 17.79 58.00
N LYS A 500 9.32 19.10 58.25
CA LYS A 500 8.33 20.04 57.70
C LYS A 500 8.96 21.05 56.76
N PHE A 501 8.33 21.21 55.61
CA PHE A 501 8.73 22.21 54.63
C PHE A 501 8.15 23.60 54.93
N GLU A 502 8.93 24.61 54.62
CA GLU A 502 8.47 25.96 54.42
C GLU A 502 8.34 26.22 52.90
N GLU A 503 7.23 26.77 52.44
CA GLU A 503 7.04 27.14 51.03
C GLU A 503 7.56 28.54 50.79
N LEU A 504 8.46 28.67 49.80
CA LEU A 504 9.02 29.98 49.44
C LEU A 504 8.04 30.73 48.54
N SER A 505 7.32 31.68 49.12
CA SER A 505 6.24 32.43 48.48
C SER A 505 6.53 33.92 48.45
N THR A 506 6.38 34.54 47.27
CA THR A 506 6.34 35.99 47.06
C THR A 506 5.10 36.37 46.29
N LYS A 507 4.71 37.63 46.30
CA LYS A 507 3.66 38.14 45.42
C LYS A 507 4.24 38.32 44.03
N GLY A 508 3.60 37.71 43.03
CA GLY A 508 4.04 37.77 41.65
C GLY A 508 2.98 37.21 40.68
N ILE A 509 3.15 37.50 39.42
CA ILE A 509 2.32 37.05 38.31
C ILE A 509 3.25 36.55 37.22
N VAL A 510 2.75 35.67 36.35
CA VAL A 510 3.47 35.14 35.18
C VAL A 510 4.02 36.24 34.28
N LEU A 511 5.09 35.94 33.55
CA LEU A 511 5.74 36.85 32.61
C LEU A 511 5.18 36.67 31.20
N GLY A 512 5.19 37.73 30.41
CA GLY A 512 4.78 37.70 29.00
C GLY A 512 3.29 38.02 28.75
N VAL A 513 2.51 38.39 29.77
CA VAL A 513 1.06 38.70 29.64
C VAL A 513 0.80 40.21 29.80
N PHE A 514 1.35 40.83 30.82
CA PHE A 514 1.04 42.24 31.16
C PHE A 514 2.30 43.10 31.21
N GLU A 515 2.19 44.32 30.69
CA GLU A 515 3.21 45.34 30.90
C GLU A 515 3.16 45.86 32.35
N GLY A 516 4.29 46.37 32.84
CA GLY A 516 4.34 47.09 34.11
C GLY A 516 4.02 46.22 35.34
N ILE A 517 4.31 44.91 35.29
CA ILE A 517 4.10 44.02 36.45
C ILE A 517 4.96 44.42 37.64
N GLU A 518 4.42 44.20 38.84
CA GLU A 518 5.13 44.34 40.10
C GLU A 518 5.40 42.95 40.69
N LEU A 519 6.66 42.71 41.05
CA LEU A 519 7.11 41.45 41.64
C LEU A 519 7.75 41.71 42.98
N GLU A 520 7.36 40.91 44.00
CA GLU A 520 7.96 40.95 45.33
C GLU A 520 9.21 40.04 45.36
N GLU A 521 10.26 40.48 46.08
CA GLU A 521 11.38 39.61 46.43
C GLU A 521 11.46 39.42 47.93
N LYS A 522 11.89 38.25 48.38
CA LYS A 522 12.12 37.92 49.78
C LYS A 522 13.51 37.36 49.98
N ARG A 523 13.95 37.48 51.22
CA ARG A 523 15.26 37.01 51.68
C ARG A 523 15.07 35.95 52.75
N ILE A 524 15.87 34.87 52.63
CA ILE A 524 16.06 33.87 53.68
C ILE A 524 17.55 33.62 53.88
N ASP A 525 17.91 33.04 55.02
CA ASP A 525 19.26 32.58 55.28
C ASP A 525 19.24 31.07 55.41
N VAL A 526 19.84 30.41 54.39
CA VAL A 526 19.93 28.95 54.26
C VAL A 526 21.04 28.44 55.15
N ALA A 527 20.73 27.68 56.19
CA ALA A 527 21.68 27.11 57.11
C ALA A 527 22.42 25.87 56.59
N PRO A 528 23.61 25.54 57.09
CA PRO A 528 24.25 24.28 56.81
C PRO A 528 23.33 23.07 57.11
N GLY A 529 23.16 22.16 56.12
CA GLY A 529 22.26 21.04 56.18
C GLY A 529 20.87 21.29 55.60
N ASP A 530 20.52 22.54 55.28
CA ASP A 530 19.24 22.88 54.63
C ASP A 530 19.22 22.45 53.16
N LEU A 531 18.01 22.14 52.67
CA LEU A 531 17.75 21.68 51.31
C LEU A 531 16.60 22.50 50.67
N LEU A 532 16.80 22.94 49.45
CA LEU A 532 15.82 23.65 48.62
C LEU A 532 15.43 22.79 47.45
N VAL A 533 14.11 22.71 47.18
CA VAL A 533 13.52 21.97 46.06
C VAL A 533 12.80 22.95 45.17
N PHE A 534 13.23 23.03 43.91
CA PHE A 534 12.55 23.75 42.84
C PHE A 534 11.99 22.72 41.88
N TYR A 535 10.74 22.85 41.45
CA TYR A 535 10.08 21.88 40.61
C TYR A 535 8.99 22.54 39.78
N THR A 536 8.74 21.97 38.59
CA THR A 536 7.59 22.30 37.75
C THR A 536 6.40 21.40 38.09
N ASP A 537 5.21 21.75 37.61
CA ASP A 537 3.98 21.03 37.88
C ASP A 537 4.02 19.58 37.32
N GLY A 538 4.78 19.31 36.26
CA GLY A 538 4.97 17.95 35.74
C GLY A 538 5.52 16.94 36.76
N VAL A 539 6.15 17.38 37.86
CA VAL A 539 6.51 16.53 39.00
C VAL A 539 5.27 16.14 39.82
N THR A 540 4.40 17.07 40.10
CA THR A 540 3.24 16.89 40.98
C THR A 540 1.98 16.44 40.24
N GLU A 541 1.85 16.80 38.98
CA GLU A 541 0.72 16.46 38.10
C GLU A 541 0.96 15.19 37.26
N ALA A 542 2.09 14.48 37.48
CA ALA A 542 2.29 13.17 36.91
C ALA A 542 1.11 12.24 37.29
N ILE A 543 0.45 11.61 36.32
CA ILE A 543 -0.74 10.80 36.51
C ILE A 543 -0.44 9.31 36.41
N ASP A 544 -1.19 8.51 37.17
CA ASP A 544 -1.23 7.05 37.03
C ASP A 544 -2.32 6.61 36.02
N ALA A 545 -2.40 5.30 35.75
CA ALA A 545 -3.42 4.73 34.89
C ALA A 545 -4.89 5.00 35.35
N GLY A 546 -5.08 5.44 36.60
CA GLY A 546 -6.37 5.83 37.17
C GLY A 546 -6.60 7.34 37.20
N GLU A 547 -5.79 8.13 36.45
CA GLU A 547 -5.86 9.59 36.40
C GLU A 547 -5.66 10.29 37.77
N ARG A 548 -4.97 9.63 38.71
CA ARG A 548 -4.65 10.24 40.00
C ARG A 548 -3.30 10.93 39.90
N GLU A 549 -3.18 12.13 40.43
CA GLU A 549 -1.93 12.90 40.48
C GLU A 549 -0.96 12.34 41.51
N PHE A 550 0.33 12.47 41.23
CA PHE A 550 1.41 12.18 42.17
C PHE A 550 1.31 13.05 43.43
N GLY A 551 1.15 14.35 43.26
CA GLY A 551 0.87 15.32 44.28
C GLY A 551 2.07 15.77 45.12
N ALA A 552 2.00 16.99 45.63
CA ALA A 552 3.08 17.61 46.42
C ALA A 552 3.40 16.85 47.73
N GLU A 553 2.44 16.15 48.31
CA GLU A 553 2.67 15.44 49.58
C GLU A 553 3.56 14.19 49.40
N ARG A 554 3.48 13.51 48.26
CA ARG A 554 4.42 12.41 47.93
C ARG A 554 5.82 12.95 47.69
N LEU A 555 5.94 14.07 46.92
CA LEU A 555 7.21 14.76 46.72
C LEU A 555 7.87 15.09 48.05
N LYS A 556 7.14 15.76 48.97
CA LYS A 556 7.64 16.15 50.30
C LYS A 556 8.11 14.93 51.10
N LYS A 557 7.35 13.84 51.12
CA LYS A 557 7.72 12.60 51.85
C LYS A 557 9.02 12.02 51.34
N ILE A 558 9.21 11.92 50.02
CA ILE A 558 10.39 11.34 49.41
C ILE A 558 11.62 12.20 49.72
N VAL A 559 11.50 13.50 49.58
CA VAL A 559 12.61 14.44 49.90
C VAL A 559 13.01 14.32 51.37
N VAL A 560 12.07 14.26 52.31
CA VAL A 560 12.38 14.07 53.74
C VAL A 560 13.09 12.75 53.99
N SER A 561 12.62 11.67 53.39
CA SER A 561 13.23 10.34 53.55
C SER A 561 14.66 10.26 53.01
N ASN A 562 15.06 11.16 52.13
CA ASN A 562 16.37 11.21 51.49
C ASN A 562 17.15 12.49 51.85
N ALA A 563 16.74 13.24 52.88
CA ALA A 563 17.33 14.54 53.22
C ALA A 563 18.84 14.48 53.55
N ASP A 564 19.31 13.34 54.06
CA ASP A 564 20.74 13.12 54.39
C ASP A 564 21.58 12.69 53.17
N ALA A 565 20.93 12.25 52.07
CA ALA A 565 21.60 11.85 50.84
C ALA A 565 22.16 13.05 50.06
N SER A 566 22.98 12.82 49.03
CA SER A 566 23.45 13.89 48.14
C SER A 566 22.30 14.50 47.33
N ALA A 567 22.46 15.74 46.88
CA ALA A 567 21.45 16.39 46.03
C ALA A 567 21.06 15.55 44.80
N GLN A 568 22.03 14.88 44.18
CA GLN A 568 21.81 14.00 43.05
C GLN A 568 20.95 12.79 43.43
N GLN A 569 21.23 12.16 44.57
CA GLN A 569 20.44 11.00 45.05
C GLN A 569 18.99 11.39 45.40
N VAL A 570 18.78 12.61 45.92
CA VAL A 570 17.42 13.14 46.16
C VAL A 570 16.67 13.29 44.84
N VAL A 571 17.31 13.86 43.81
CA VAL A 571 16.71 13.99 42.46
C VAL A 571 16.34 12.60 41.91
N GLU A 572 17.26 11.63 41.95
CA GLU A 572 17.02 10.27 41.46
C GLU A 572 15.86 9.60 42.21
N ALA A 573 15.83 9.70 43.55
CA ALA A 573 14.75 9.13 44.35
C ALA A 573 13.36 9.72 44.00
N VAL A 574 13.28 11.01 43.71
CA VAL A 574 12.02 11.64 43.27
C VAL A 574 11.64 11.18 41.88
N VAL A 575 12.58 11.18 40.94
CA VAL A 575 12.33 10.77 39.55
C VAL A 575 11.89 9.29 39.48
N ASP A 576 12.57 8.42 40.21
CA ASP A 576 12.21 7.01 40.29
C ASP A 576 10.81 6.80 40.89
N ALA A 577 10.46 7.56 41.90
CA ALA A 577 9.14 7.50 42.51
C ALA A 577 8.03 8.02 41.60
N VAL A 578 8.28 9.09 40.83
CA VAL A 578 7.35 9.59 39.83
C VAL A 578 7.17 8.54 38.70
N ASN A 579 8.26 7.96 38.21
CA ASN A 579 8.22 6.93 37.20
C ASN A 579 7.46 5.69 37.69
N ALA A 580 7.74 5.22 38.91
CA ALA A 580 7.04 4.07 39.51
C ALA A 580 5.55 4.35 39.77
N PHE A 581 5.17 5.59 39.98
CA PHE A 581 3.78 6.00 40.17
C PHE A 581 3.03 6.08 38.83
N ALA A 582 3.66 6.65 37.80
CA ALA A 582 3.08 6.79 36.48
C ALA A 582 3.00 5.44 35.73
N ASP A 583 3.87 4.47 36.07
CA ASP A 583 3.97 3.15 35.40
C ASP A 583 4.08 3.34 33.88
N ASP A 584 3.15 2.77 33.09
CA ASP A 584 3.11 2.87 31.63
C ASP A 584 2.34 4.12 31.12
N ALA A 585 1.86 5.00 31.99
CA ALA A 585 1.15 6.20 31.57
C ALA A 585 2.10 7.16 30.82
N PRO A 586 1.68 7.75 29.68
CA PRO A 586 2.50 8.70 28.96
C PRO A 586 2.73 9.96 29.83
N PRO A 587 3.93 10.60 29.72
CA PRO A 587 4.20 11.83 30.43
C PRO A 587 3.14 12.89 30.15
N PHE A 588 2.52 13.42 31.21
CA PHE A 588 1.47 14.43 31.09
C PHE A 588 2.08 15.81 30.78
N ASP A 589 3.15 16.18 31.49
CA ASP A 589 3.86 17.44 31.30
C ASP A 589 5.38 17.28 31.40
N ASP A 590 6.12 18.34 31.02
CA ASP A 590 7.56 18.42 31.17
C ASP A 590 7.94 18.29 32.65
N LEU A 591 8.92 17.49 32.95
CA LEU A 591 9.35 17.23 34.31
C LEU A 591 10.70 17.90 34.56
N THR A 592 10.68 18.95 35.38
CA THR A 592 11.89 19.66 35.79
C THR A 592 11.98 19.68 37.31
N LEU A 593 13.11 19.25 37.85
CA LEU A 593 13.40 19.20 39.28
C LEU A 593 14.82 19.68 39.52
N MET A 594 14.99 20.56 40.49
CA MET A 594 16.30 21.04 40.94
C MET A 594 16.40 20.94 42.44
N ILE A 595 17.53 20.45 42.92
CA ILE A 595 17.87 20.40 44.36
C ILE A 595 19.11 21.24 44.60
N VAL A 596 19.01 22.15 45.60
CA VAL A 596 20.14 22.93 46.11
C VAL A 596 20.30 22.62 47.59
N LYS A 597 21.43 22.05 47.98
CA LYS A 597 21.70 21.65 49.36
C LYS A 597 22.95 22.34 49.89
N ARG A 598 22.84 22.99 51.04
CA ARG A 598 24.00 23.47 51.75
C ARG A 598 24.56 22.35 52.61
N LEU A 599 25.83 22.01 52.41
CA LEU A 599 26.46 20.93 53.16
C LEU A 599 26.63 21.30 54.62
N ALA A 600 26.40 20.32 55.51
CA ALA A 600 26.76 20.50 56.91
C ALA A 600 28.29 20.71 57.04
N THR A 601 28.71 21.73 57.70
CA THR A 601 30.15 21.93 58.05
C THR A 601 30.63 20.64 58.74
N GLY A 602 31.54 19.89 58.11
CA GLY A 602 32.09 18.67 58.68
C GLY A 602 32.66 18.95 60.07
N LYS A 603 32.32 18.03 61.00
CA LYS A 603 33.02 18.01 62.31
C LYS A 603 34.47 17.62 62.13
#